data_b3da3b1299e39d1de05b663169a72dfa
#
_entry.id   b3da3b1299e39d1de05b663169a72dfa
#
_cell.length_a   1.000
_cell.length_b   1.000
_cell.length_c   1.000
_cell.angle_alpha   90.00
_cell.angle_beta   90.00
_cell.angle_gamma   90.00
#
_symmetry.space_group_name_H-M   'P 1'
#
loop_
_entity.id
_entity.type
_entity.pdbx_description
1 polymer ?
#
loop_
_entity_poly.entity_id
_entity_poly.type
_entity_poly.pdbx_seq_one_letter_code
_entity_poly.pdbx_strand_id
1 'polypeptide(L)'
;MKNKYLLAIFAILVFVGQPVFSQDSAVRIGVVDMNKLLQESPQYQDMLSAVEEEFAPRVRDIEAKEASFNESRDQLQQDNLALSNDERQNATLKLASAQRELEYLAQSFQEDRNNRIQIETNKIIVETINVVNKFGRDSGYDLIINEGRISQNTILNGGTLYKGASVDITNDIAKVLEKNFQEIKTGG
;
A
#
# COMPACT_ATOMS: atom_id res chain seq x y z
N MET A 1 -49.43 69.42 5.96
CA MET A 1 -48.07 68.99 5.46
C MET A 1 -47.23 68.30 6.55
N LYS A 2 -47.80 67.74 7.64
CA LYS A 2 -47.02 67.16 8.76
C LYS A 2 -46.96 65.63 8.74
N ASN A 3 -47.72 64.92 7.87
CA ASN A 3 -47.76 63.47 7.88
C ASN A 3 -46.86 62.76 6.87
N LYS A 4 -46.23 63.49 5.94
CA LYS A 4 -45.31 62.87 4.91
C LYS A 4 -43.96 62.48 5.46
N TYR A 5 -43.48 63.12 6.52
CA TYR A 5 -42.19 62.84 7.15
C TYR A 5 -42.25 61.70 8.16
N LEU A 6 -43.46 61.41 8.73
CA LEU A 6 -43.63 60.29 9.66
C LEU A 6 -43.53 58.94 8.95
N LEU A 7 -43.99 58.83 7.70
CA LEU A 7 -43.91 57.61 6.91
C LEU A 7 -42.46 57.34 6.39
N ALA A 8 -41.69 58.40 6.15
CA ALA A 8 -40.31 58.24 5.71
C ALA A 8 -39.34 57.76 6.84
N ILE A 9 -39.63 58.12 8.09
CA ILE A 9 -38.85 57.68 9.25
C ILE A 9 -39.11 56.21 9.59
N PHE A 10 -40.32 55.70 9.34
CA PHE A 10 -40.68 54.30 9.60
C PHE A 10 -40.06 53.32 8.58
N ALA A 11 -39.78 53.79 7.35
CA ALA A 11 -39.16 52.97 6.31
C ALA A 11 -37.66 52.77 6.50
N ILE A 12 -36.96 53.65 7.25
CA ILE A 12 -35.52 53.54 7.52
C ILE A 12 -35.20 52.58 8.69
N LEU A 13 -36.16 52.34 9.58
CA LEU A 13 -35.94 51.51 10.78
C LEU A 13 -36.09 49.99 10.54
N VAL A 14 -36.55 49.54 9.38
CA VAL A 14 -36.73 48.11 9.03
C VAL A 14 -35.47 47.53 8.39
N PHE A 15 -34.44 48.34 8.05
CA PHE A 15 -33.26 47.87 7.35
C PHE A 15 -32.03 47.55 8.23
N VAL A 16 -32.19 47.65 9.57
CA VAL A 16 -31.07 47.41 10.52
C VAL A 16 -31.35 46.13 11.31
N GLY A 17 -31.36 45.01 10.65
CA GLY A 17 -31.58 43.74 11.37
C GLY A 17 -31.51 42.51 10.49
N GLN A 18 -30.65 42.54 9.48
CA GLN A 18 -30.27 41.27 8.84
C GLN A 18 -29.31 40.58 9.84
N PRO A 19 -29.69 39.45 10.46
CA PRO A 19 -28.69 38.64 11.16
C PRO A 19 -27.71 38.21 10.10
N VAL A 20 -26.49 38.71 10.19
CA VAL A 20 -25.32 38.14 9.48
C VAL A 20 -25.17 36.78 10.13
N PHE A 21 -25.84 35.76 9.59
CA PHE A 21 -25.49 34.39 9.81
C PHE A 21 -24.08 34.24 9.26
N SER A 22 -23.11 34.42 10.15
CA SER A 22 -21.77 33.89 9.94
C SER A 22 -22.00 32.41 9.72
N GLN A 23 -21.93 31.97 8.46
CA GLN A 23 -21.77 30.54 8.18
C GLN A 23 -20.41 30.19 8.77
N ASP A 24 -20.40 29.80 10.03
CA ASP A 24 -19.32 29.10 10.66
C ASP A 24 -19.29 27.74 9.94
N SER A 25 -18.61 27.72 8.79
CA SER A 25 -18.42 26.49 8.03
C SER A 25 -17.51 25.63 8.90
N ALA A 26 -18.12 24.72 9.65
CA ALA A 26 -17.42 23.78 10.49
C ALA A 26 -16.34 23.08 9.63
N VAL A 27 -15.09 23.15 10.03
CA VAL A 27 -13.96 22.50 9.35
C VAL A 27 -14.25 21.01 9.24
N ARG A 28 -14.27 20.49 8.03
CA ARG A 28 -14.58 19.09 7.75
C ARG A 28 -13.30 18.28 7.65
N ILE A 29 -13.05 17.44 8.65
CA ILE A 29 -11.85 16.59 8.73
C ILE A 29 -12.24 15.15 8.45
N GLY A 30 -11.47 14.48 7.59
CA GLY A 30 -11.53 13.04 7.35
C GLY A 30 -10.28 12.34 7.90
N VAL A 31 -10.45 11.09 8.31
CA VAL A 31 -9.34 10.21 8.72
C VAL A 31 -9.38 8.97 7.84
N VAL A 32 -8.23 8.58 7.30
CA VAL A 32 -8.08 7.43 6.43
C VAL A 32 -6.98 6.49 6.91
N ASP A 33 -7.22 5.19 6.93
CA ASP A 33 -6.18 4.17 7.12
C ASP A 33 -5.61 3.75 5.76
N MET A 34 -4.48 4.36 5.38
CA MET A 34 -3.79 4.06 4.12
C MET A 34 -3.28 2.63 4.04
N ASN A 35 -2.90 2.01 5.19
CA ASN A 35 -2.45 0.62 5.20
C ASN A 35 -3.61 -0.33 4.88
N LYS A 36 -4.78 -0.08 5.47
CA LYS A 36 -5.98 -0.83 5.18
C LYS A 36 -6.38 -0.69 3.71
N LEU A 37 -6.43 0.56 3.19
CA LEU A 37 -6.71 0.82 1.78
C LEU A 37 -5.78 0.04 0.85
N LEU A 38 -4.48 0.04 1.14
CA LEU A 38 -3.50 -0.66 0.33
C LEU A 38 -3.72 -2.18 0.38
N GLN A 39 -3.78 -2.77 1.58
CA GLN A 39 -3.86 -4.22 1.75
C GLN A 39 -5.16 -4.83 1.23
N GLU A 40 -6.28 -4.12 1.33
CA GLU A 40 -7.59 -4.57 0.88
C GLU A 40 -7.87 -4.18 -0.59
N SER A 41 -6.98 -3.40 -1.25
CA SER A 41 -7.21 -2.99 -2.64
C SER A 41 -7.04 -4.14 -3.63
N PRO A 42 -7.95 -4.30 -4.59
CA PRO A 42 -7.81 -5.29 -5.65
C PRO A 42 -6.52 -5.09 -6.47
N GLN A 43 -6.08 -3.85 -6.67
CA GLN A 43 -4.84 -3.52 -7.38
C GLN A 43 -3.63 -4.14 -6.69
N TYR A 44 -3.59 -4.10 -5.35
CA TYR A 44 -2.49 -4.68 -4.58
C TYR A 44 -2.48 -6.21 -4.69
N GLN A 45 -3.65 -6.85 -4.64
CA GLN A 45 -3.76 -8.30 -4.79
C GLN A 45 -3.35 -8.75 -6.20
N ASP A 46 -3.83 -8.06 -7.24
CA ASP A 46 -3.44 -8.33 -8.63
C ASP A 46 -1.93 -8.14 -8.84
N MET A 47 -1.35 -7.10 -8.25
CA MET A 47 0.08 -6.84 -8.29
C MET A 47 0.89 -7.97 -7.65
N LEU A 48 0.48 -8.45 -6.48
CA LEU A 48 1.16 -9.58 -5.83
C LEU A 48 1.12 -10.83 -6.70
N SER A 49 -0.05 -11.14 -7.29
CA SER A 49 -0.21 -12.28 -8.19
C SER A 49 0.67 -12.14 -9.44
N ALA A 50 0.73 -10.95 -10.03
CA ALA A 50 1.59 -10.69 -11.19
C ALA A 50 3.09 -10.85 -10.86
N VAL A 51 3.52 -10.41 -9.68
CA VAL A 51 4.90 -10.62 -9.23
C VAL A 51 5.18 -12.10 -8.98
N GLU A 52 4.24 -12.86 -8.41
CA GLU A 52 4.41 -14.31 -8.25
C GLU A 52 4.56 -15.02 -9.59
N GLU A 53 3.74 -14.66 -10.58
CA GLU A 53 3.85 -15.22 -11.94
C GLU A 53 5.18 -14.84 -12.62
N GLU A 54 5.62 -13.58 -12.49
CA GLU A 54 6.89 -13.09 -13.03
C GLU A 54 8.09 -13.88 -12.46
N PHE A 55 8.05 -14.21 -11.18
CA PHE A 55 9.15 -14.88 -10.47
C PHE A 55 9.03 -16.41 -10.46
N ALA A 56 7.89 -17.00 -10.86
CA ALA A 56 7.68 -18.45 -10.87
C ALA A 56 8.74 -19.27 -11.66
N PRO A 57 9.28 -18.81 -12.81
CA PRO A 57 10.36 -19.53 -13.49
C PRO A 57 11.61 -19.64 -12.65
N ARG A 58 11.98 -18.58 -11.90
CA ARG A 58 13.17 -18.57 -11.02
C ARG A 58 12.99 -19.50 -9.82
N VAL A 59 11.78 -19.58 -9.27
CA VAL A 59 11.47 -20.55 -8.20
C VAL A 59 11.73 -21.96 -8.69
N ARG A 60 11.21 -22.32 -9.87
CA ARG A 60 11.42 -23.65 -10.46
C ARG A 60 12.90 -23.96 -10.73
N ASP A 61 13.69 -22.97 -11.19
CA ASP A 61 15.12 -23.15 -11.41
C ASP A 61 15.88 -23.41 -10.10
N ILE A 62 15.58 -22.66 -9.05
CA ILE A 62 16.16 -22.85 -7.71
C ILE A 62 15.80 -24.22 -7.17
N GLU A 63 14.53 -24.64 -7.23
CA GLU A 63 14.06 -25.97 -6.78
C GLU A 63 14.75 -27.10 -7.54
N ALA A 64 14.92 -26.98 -8.86
CA ALA A 64 15.63 -27.98 -9.66
C ALA A 64 17.11 -28.08 -9.28
N LYS A 65 17.78 -26.95 -9.04
CA LYS A 65 19.17 -26.93 -8.59
C LYS A 65 19.33 -27.50 -7.18
N GLU A 66 18.38 -27.20 -6.28
CA GLU A 66 18.36 -27.75 -4.93
C GLU A 66 18.18 -29.28 -4.95
N ALA A 67 17.27 -29.79 -5.78
CA ALA A 67 17.08 -31.22 -5.97
C ALA A 67 18.36 -31.90 -6.50
N SER A 68 19.02 -31.32 -7.50
CA SER A 68 20.28 -31.82 -8.05
C SER A 68 21.45 -31.80 -7.04
N PHE A 69 21.50 -30.73 -6.23
CA PHE A 69 22.49 -30.64 -5.15
C PHE A 69 22.27 -31.73 -4.10
N ASN A 70 21.02 -31.96 -3.67
CA ASN A 70 20.70 -32.99 -2.71
C ASN A 70 21.02 -34.40 -3.24
N GLU A 71 20.67 -34.69 -4.50
CA GLU A 71 21.02 -35.95 -5.15
C GLU A 71 22.55 -36.17 -5.20
N SER A 72 23.32 -35.16 -5.63
CA SER A 72 24.77 -35.22 -5.68
C SER A 72 25.41 -35.43 -4.29
N ARG A 73 24.84 -34.77 -3.27
CA ARG A 73 25.31 -34.95 -1.88
C ARG A 73 25.05 -36.37 -1.39
N ASP A 74 23.84 -36.89 -1.63
CA ASP A 74 23.43 -38.22 -1.18
C ASP A 74 24.22 -39.31 -1.92
N GLN A 75 24.50 -39.12 -3.21
CA GLN A 75 25.36 -40.00 -4.00
C GLN A 75 26.80 -40.03 -3.44
N LEU A 76 27.40 -38.86 -3.15
CA LEU A 76 28.73 -38.80 -2.55
C LEU A 76 28.77 -39.51 -1.19
N GLN A 77 27.73 -39.47 -0.39
CA GLN A 77 27.64 -40.15 0.88
C GLN A 77 27.61 -41.70 0.69
N GLN A 78 26.85 -42.20 -0.29
CA GLN A 78 26.71 -43.60 -0.60
C GLN A 78 28.01 -44.20 -1.17
N ASP A 79 28.64 -43.48 -2.12
CA ASP A 79 29.79 -43.96 -2.86
C ASP A 79 31.15 -43.65 -2.17
N ASN A 80 31.10 -42.97 -1.02
CA ASN A 80 32.30 -42.44 -0.33
C ASN A 80 33.41 -43.46 -0.11
N LEU A 81 33.08 -44.75 0.16
CA LEU A 81 34.04 -45.81 0.35
C LEU A 81 34.61 -46.41 -0.96
N ALA A 82 33.88 -46.22 -2.06
CA ALA A 82 34.25 -46.76 -3.37
C ALA A 82 35.09 -45.73 -4.20
N LEU A 83 35.03 -44.45 -3.87
CA LEU A 83 35.76 -43.40 -4.58
C LEU A 83 37.22 -43.31 -4.16
N SER A 84 38.11 -43.05 -5.11
CA SER A 84 39.49 -42.64 -4.87
C SER A 84 39.52 -41.27 -4.12
N ASN A 85 40.70 -40.98 -3.52
CA ASN A 85 40.88 -39.69 -2.83
C ASN A 85 40.64 -38.48 -3.75
N ASP A 86 41.13 -38.54 -5.00
CA ASP A 86 41.00 -37.44 -5.98
C ASP A 86 39.56 -37.25 -6.43
N GLU A 87 38.81 -38.35 -6.66
CA GLU A 87 37.38 -38.30 -7.02
C GLU A 87 36.57 -37.72 -5.89
N ARG A 88 36.82 -38.13 -4.64
CA ARG A 88 36.16 -37.61 -3.45
C ARG A 88 36.44 -36.12 -3.27
N GLN A 89 37.67 -35.69 -3.42
CA GLN A 89 38.04 -34.29 -3.34
C GLN A 89 37.32 -33.46 -4.42
N ASN A 90 37.30 -33.94 -5.65
CA ASN A 90 36.64 -33.26 -6.79
C ASN A 90 35.11 -33.18 -6.55
N ALA A 91 34.47 -34.23 -6.08
CA ALA A 91 33.07 -34.23 -5.77
C ALA A 91 32.72 -33.25 -4.62
N THR A 92 33.55 -33.20 -3.58
CA THR A 92 33.40 -32.24 -2.46
C THR A 92 33.54 -30.80 -2.95
N LEU A 93 34.48 -30.50 -3.83
CA LEU A 93 34.65 -29.16 -4.41
C LEU A 93 33.42 -28.74 -5.26
N LYS A 94 32.88 -29.68 -6.05
CA LYS A 94 31.69 -29.45 -6.86
C LYS A 94 30.46 -29.14 -5.96
N LEU A 95 30.26 -29.94 -4.89
CA LEU A 95 29.19 -29.68 -3.94
C LEU A 95 29.34 -28.32 -3.25
N ALA A 96 30.54 -27.97 -2.81
CA ALA A 96 30.78 -26.67 -2.20
C ALA A 96 30.53 -25.49 -3.17
N SER A 97 30.78 -25.70 -4.47
CA SER A 97 30.47 -24.70 -5.50
C SER A 97 28.97 -24.60 -5.73
N ALA A 98 28.26 -25.73 -5.83
CA ALA A 98 26.82 -25.77 -6.01
C ALA A 98 26.06 -25.16 -4.82
N GLN A 99 26.54 -25.40 -3.60
CA GLN A 99 25.99 -24.78 -2.40
C GLN A 99 26.09 -23.24 -2.46
N ARG A 100 27.26 -22.70 -2.78
CA ARG A 100 27.45 -21.24 -2.90
C ARG A 100 26.58 -20.64 -4.00
N GLU A 101 26.39 -21.36 -5.12
CA GLU A 101 25.52 -20.93 -6.19
C GLU A 101 24.06 -20.87 -5.72
N LEU A 102 23.58 -21.89 -5.01
CA LEU A 102 22.22 -21.91 -4.44
C LEU A 102 21.99 -20.77 -3.44
N GLU A 103 22.94 -20.54 -2.53
CA GLU A 103 22.88 -19.44 -1.56
C GLU A 103 22.78 -18.09 -2.27
N TYR A 104 23.60 -17.87 -3.30
CA TYR A 104 23.56 -16.65 -4.12
C TYR A 104 22.23 -16.49 -4.86
N LEU A 105 21.72 -17.55 -5.50
CA LEU A 105 20.47 -17.52 -6.23
C LEU A 105 19.29 -17.25 -5.30
N ALA A 106 19.26 -17.87 -4.13
CA ALA A 106 18.21 -17.65 -3.13
C ALA A 106 18.22 -16.20 -2.60
N GLN A 107 19.41 -15.68 -2.30
CA GLN A 107 19.54 -14.28 -1.84
C GLN A 107 19.11 -13.30 -2.94
N SER A 108 19.66 -13.44 -4.14
CA SER A 108 19.32 -12.57 -5.29
C SER A 108 17.83 -12.63 -5.63
N PHE A 109 17.22 -13.82 -5.56
CA PHE A 109 15.78 -13.98 -5.75
C PHE A 109 14.98 -13.16 -4.73
N GLN A 110 15.32 -13.24 -3.45
CA GLN A 110 14.62 -12.50 -2.40
C GLN A 110 14.77 -10.98 -2.56
N GLU A 111 15.99 -10.53 -2.86
CA GLU A 111 16.29 -9.11 -3.08
C GLU A 111 15.50 -8.55 -4.28
N ASP A 112 15.54 -9.23 -5.43
CA ASP A 112 14.85 -8.80 -6.64
C ASP A 112 13.34 -8.80 -6.46
N ARG A 113 12.78 -9.87 -5.85
CA ARG A 113 11.34 -9.97 -5.57
C ARG A 113 10.88 -8.86 -4.63
N ASN A 114 11.62 -8.61 -3.54
CA ASN A 114 11.28 -7.55 -2.59
C ASN A 114 11.36 -6.16 -3.24
N ASN A 115 12.40 -5.91 -4.04
CA ASN A 115 12.53 -4.67 -4.79
C ASN A 115 11.37 -4.48 -5.78
N ARG A 116 10.97 -5.54 -6.48
CA ARG A 116 9.84 -5.51 -7.41
C ARG A 116 8.54 -5.17 -6.69
N ILE A 117 8.23 -5.85 -5.59
CA ILE A 117 7.06 -5.56 -4.75
C ILE A 117 7.09 -4.10 -4.25
N GLN A 118 8.22 -3.63 -3.78
CA GLN A 118 8.35 -2.26 -3.27
C GLN A 118 8.08 -1.20 -4.35
N ILE A 119 8.65 -1.39 -5.55
CA ILE A 119 8.44 -0.48 -6.68
C ILE A 119 6.95 -0.41 -7.05
N GLU A 120 6.29 -1.56 -7.20
CA GLU A 120 4.88 -1.60 -7.58
C GLU A 120 3.97 -1.08 -6.45
N THR A 121 4.28 -1.43 -5.20
CA THR A 121 3.56 -0.89 -4.03
C THR A 121 3.61 0.64 -4.00
N ASN A 122 4.78 1.24 -4.29
CA ASN A 122 4.90 2.69 -4.32
C ASN A 122 4.03 3.34 -5.41
N LYS A 123 3.88 2.70 -6.57
CA LYS A 123 2.96 3.18 -7.63
C LYS A 123 1.52 3.19 -7.12
N ILE A 124 1.07 2.08 -6.51
CA ILE A 124 -0.29 1.97 -5.97
C ILE A 124 -0.53 3.00 -4.85
N ILE A 125 0.46 3.26 -3.99
CA ILE A 125 0.36 4.31 -2.97
C ILE A 125 0.14 5.68 -3.61
N VAL A 126 0.90 6.03 -4.65
CA VAL A 126 0.76 7.31 -5.35
C VAL A 126 -0.64 7.44 -5.98
N GLU A 127 -1.12 6.39 -6.62
CA GLU A 127 -2.48 6.37 -7.19
C GLU A 127 -3.55 6.50 -6.10
N THR A 128 -3.40 5.79 -4.99
CA THR A 128 -4.31 5.88 -3.84
C THR A 128 -4.33 7.31 -3.27
N ILE A 129 -3.19 7.97 -3.12
CA ILE A 129 -3.10 9.37 -2.67
C ILE A 129 -3.85 10.29 -3.64
N ASN A 130 -3.75 10.07 -4.95
CA ASN A 130 -4.47 10.87 -5.94
C ASN A 130 -6.00 10.68 -5.81
N VAL A 131 -6.47 9.46 -5.56
CA VAL A 131 -7.89 9.18 -5.29
C VAL A 131 -8.34 9.85 -4.00
N VAL A 132 -7.57 9.77 -2.91
CA VAL A 132 -7.86 10.46 -1.64
C VAL A 132 -7.98 11.96 -1.85
N ASN A 133 -7.03 12.57 -2.57
CA ASN A 133 -7.04 14.00 -2.87
C ASN A 133 -8.25 14.41 -3.72
N LYS A 134 -8.60 13.60 -4.72
CA LYS A 134 -9.80 13.86 -5.54
C LYS A 134 -11.07 13.74 -4.70
N PHE A 135 -11.20 12.66 -3.93
CA PHE A 135 -12.33 12.44 -3.04
C PHE A 135 -12.51 13.58 -2.03
N GLY A 136 -11.40 14.04 -1.43
CA GLY A 136 -11.40 15.16 -0.48
C GLY A 136 -11.99 16.43 -1.09
N ARG A 137 -11.51 16.81 -2.28
CA ARG A 137 -12.03 17.98 -3.00
C ARG A 137 -13.50 17.83 -3.37
N ASP A 138 -13.86 16.70 -3.98
CA ASP A 138 -15.21 16.46 -4.50
C ASP A 138 -16.25 16.36 -3.36
N SER A 139 -15.83 15.89 -2.19
CA SER A 139 -16.68 15.71 -1.01
C SER A 139 -16.63 16.89 -0.02
N GLY A 140 -15.83 17.94 -0.31
CA GLY A 140 -15.74 19.14 0.51
C GLY A 140 -15.07 18.93 1.86
N TYR A 141 -14.02 18.10 1.91
CA TYR A 141 -13.14 17.99 3.08
C TYR A 141 -12.08 19.09 3.04
N ASP A 142 -11.87 19.75 4.19
CA ASP A 142 -10.81 20.73 4.37
C ASP A 142 -9.46 20.07 4.67
N LEU A 143 -9.50 18.89 5.33
CA LEU A 143 -8.31 18.14 5.70
C LEU A 143 -8.61 16.63 5.73
N ILE A 144 -7.71 15.83 5.17
CA ILE A 144 -7.72 14.37 5.33
C ILE A 144 -6.38 13.96 5.95
N ILE A 145 -6.46 13.23 7.06
CA ILE A 145 -5.30 12.79 7.85
C ILE A 145 -5.15 11.28 7.70
N ASN A 146 -3.94 10.81 7.43
CA ASN A 146 -3.64 9.39 7.49
C ASN A 146 -3.61 8.91 8.94
N GLU A 147 -4.30 7.82 9.24
CA GLU A 147 -4.23 7.15 10.53
C GLU A 147 -2.87 6.47 10.70
N GLY A 148 -1.93 7.21 11.34
CA GLY A 148 -0.63 6.65 11.70
C GLY A 148 -0.80 5.55 12.75
N ARG A 149 -0.23 4.35 12.50
CA ARG A 149 -0.16 3.33 13.56
C ARG A 149 0.86 3.75 14.61
N ILE A 150 0.44 3.78 15.86
CA ILE A 150 1.35 3.88 16.99
C ILE A 150 2.02 2.52 17.14
N SER A 151 3.22 2.38 16.61
CA SER A 151 4.08 1.23 16.95
C SER A 151 4.56 1.41 18.39
N GLN A 152 4.60 0.33 19.18
CA GLN A 152 5.04 0.38 20.60
C GLN A 152 6.43 1.00 20.78
N ASN A 153 7.25 1.06 19.72
CA ASN A 153 8.57 1.69 19.73
C ASN A 153 8.57 3.14 19.25
N THR A 154 7.43 3.74 18.94
CA THR A 154 7.38 5.08 18.31
C THR A 154 6.28 5.94 18.92
N ILE A 155 6.35 6.17 20.21
CA ILE A 155 5.43 7.06 20.95
C ILE A 155 5.49 8.51 20.41
N LEU A 156 6.52 8.87 19.64
CA LEU A 156 6.82 10.26 19.24
C LEU A 156 6.58 10.57 17.75
N ASN A 157 6.19 9.61 16.90
CA ASN A 157 6.06 9.87 15.46
C ASN A 157 4.65 10.20 14.98
N GLY A 158 3.81 10.71 15.84
CA GLY A 158 2.47 11.15 15.47
C GLY A 158 1.55 10.00 15.03
N GLY A 159 0.35 10.00 15.48
CA GLY A 159 -0.69 9.06 15.09
C GLY A 159 -2.02 9.50 15.68
N THR A 160 -3.11 9.02 15.13
CA THR A 160 -4.44 9.30 15.65
C THR A 160 -4.63 8.50 16.93
N LEU A 161 -4.73 9.19 18.09
CA LEU A 161 -4.99 8.58 19.39
C LEU A 161 -6.46 8.15 19.54
N TYR A 162 -7.37 8.90 18.91
CA TYR A 162 -8.79 8.65 18.91
C TYR A 162 -9.42 9.19 17.63
N LYS A 163 -10.33 8.42 17.03
CA LYS A 163 -11.21 8.87 15.95
C LYS A 163 -12.65 8.39 16.21
N GLY A 164 -13.61 9.27 15.99
CA GLY A 164 -15.02 8.87 15.93
C GLY A 164 -15.35 8.23 14.59
N ALA A 165 -16.36 7.36 14.56
CA ALA A 165 -16.77 6.68 13.31
C ALA A 165 -17.20 7.68 12.22
N SER A 166 -17.69 8.85 12.58
CA SER A 166 -18.16 9.89 11.64
C SER A 166 -17.03 10.56 10.84
N VAL A 167 -15.78 10.46 11.29
CA VAL A 167 -14.61 11.03 10.59
C VAL A 167 -13.80 9.98 9.82
N ASP A 168 -14.07 8.69 10.04
CA ASP A 168 -13.41 7.60 9.30
C ASP A 168 -14.02 7.47 7.90
N ILE A 169 -13.23 7.82 6.90
CA ILE A 169 -13.64 7.78 5.47
C ILE A 169 -12.96 6.64 4.71
N THR A 170 -12.25 5.74 5.40
CA THR A 170 -11.50 4.65 4.78
C THR A 170 -12.36 3.81 3.84
N ASN A 171 -13.53 3.38 4.31
CA ASN A 171 -14.43 2.55 3.51
C ASN A 171 -15.05 3.28 2.30
N ASP A 172 -15.24 4.59 2.39
CA ASP A 172 -15.78 5.36 1.27
C ASP A 172 -14.73 5.53 0.17
N ILE A 173 -13.47 5.75 0.54
CA ILE A 173 -12.35 5.77 -0.40
C ILE A 173 -12.11 4.37 -0.99
N ALA A 174 -12.21 3.29 -0.19
CA ALA A 174 -12.08 1.92 -0.68
C ALA A 174 -13.09 1.61 -1.80
N LYS A 175 -14.34 2.04 -1.67
CA LYS A 175 -15.37 1.89 -2.73
C LYS A 175 -15.00 2.64 -4.01
N VAL A 176 -14.40 3.83 -3.90
CA VAL A 176 -13.94 4.59 -5.08
C VAL A 176 -12.77 3.89 -5.77
N LEU A 177 -11.81 3.37 -5.00
CA LEU A 177 -10.70 2.58 -5.54
C LEU A 177 -11.18 1.32 -6.26
N GLU A 178 -12.09 0.58 -5.64
CA GLU A 178 -12.71 -0.62 -6.25
C GLU A 178 -13.40 -0.27 -7.57
N LYS A 179 -14.22 0.78 -7.58
CA LYS A 179 -14.92 1.23 -8.78
C LYS A 179 -13.93 1.58 -9.91
N ASN A 180 -12.91 2.39 -9.61
CA ASN A 180 -11.89 2.79 -10.59
C ASN A 180 -11.16 1.57 -11.16
N PHE A 181 -10.85 0.59 -10.32
CA PHE A 181 -10.19 -0.65 -10.73
C PHE A 181 -11.07 -1.47 -11.70
N GLN A 182 -12.36 -1.61 -11.40
CA GLN A 182 -13.30 -2.31 -12.27
C GLN A 182 -13.47 -1.59 -13.62
N GLU A 183 -13.51 -0.26 -13.63
CA GLU A 183 -13.58 0.54 -14.86
C GLU A 183 -12.35 0.32 -15.75
N ILE A 184 -11.15 0.23 -15.17
CA ILE A 184 -9.92 -0.07 -15.91
C ILE A 184 -9.96 -1.49 -16.50
N LYS A 185 -10.39 -2.49 -15.72
CA LYS A 185 -10.49 -3.89 -16.19
C LYS A 185 -11.55 -4.10 -17.29
N THR A 186 -12.63 -3.33 -17.27
CA THR A 186 -13.74 -3.49 -18.23
C THR A 186 -13.63 -2.57 -19.44
N GLY A 187 -12.83 -1.52 -19.38
CA GLY A 187 -12.67 -0.52 -20.45
C GLY A 187 -11.47 -0.77 -21.38
N GLY A 188 -10.69 -1.83 -21.15
CA GLY A 188 -9.65 -2.33 -22.05
C GLY A 188 -10.12 -3.52 -22.83
#